data_b5a15f2376963264f571636d5577bfe3
#
_entry.id   b5a15f2376963264f571636d5577bfe3
#
_cell.length_a   1.000
_cell.length_b   1.000
_cell.length_c   1.000
_cell.angle_alpha   90.00
_cell.angle_beta   90.00
_cell.angle_gamma   90.00
#
_symmetry.space_group_name_H-M   'P 1'
#
loop_
_entity.id
_entity.type
_entity.pdbx_description
1 polymer ?
#
loop_
_entity_poly.entity_id
_entity_poly.type
_entity_poly.pdbx_seq_one_letter_code
_entity_poly.pdbx_strand_id
1 'polypeptide(L)'
;AASDVYKRQVVKWPDGWGVGVRPTRFERQPVAKAELPDDAVVKLIYFHQDQVIRLPEGAERVASSDFCDEAGFTLCTTDGVQTVLCLQGHPEFDAGYSTALLDSIESKVGTDRTKAARASLAKKTDSTLVAGWIKQFFTIAAQRRGWAA
;
A
#
# COMPACT_ATOMS: atom_id res chain seq x y z
N ALA A 1 9.64 15.56 -21.00
CA ALA A 1 10.36 15.85 -19.75
C ALA A 1 9.55 15.42 -18.49
N ALA A 2 8.26 15.71 -18.39
CA ALA A 2 7.46 15.25 -17.25
C ALA A 2 7.33 13.72 -17.18
N SER A 3 7.22 13.04 -18.31
CA SER A 3 7.12 11.58 -18.39
C SER A 3 8.39 10.84 -17.92
N ASP A 4 9.56 11.45 -18.03
CA ASP A 4 10.82 10.83 -17.58
C ASP A 4 11.03 10.91 -16.07
N VAL A 5 10.48 11.94 -15.42
CA VAL A 5 10.52 12.05 -13.94
C VAL A 5 9.63 10.97 -13.31
N TYR A 6 8.45 10.73 -13.85
CA TYR A 6 7.55 9.66 -13.38
C TYR A 6 8.09 8.26 -13.67
N LYS A 7 8.70 8.03 -14.83
CA LYS A 7 9.31 6.75 -15.19
C LYS A 7 10.49 6.33 -14.30
N ARG A 8 11.12 7.28 -13.58
CA ARG A 8 12.22 7.00 -12.64
C ARG A 8 11.75 6.73 -11.20
N GLN A 9 10.48 6.94 -10.89
CA GLN A 9 9.92 6.74 -9.55
C GLN A 9 9.32 5.35 -9.37
N VAL A 10 8.83 4.75 -10.45
CA VAL A 10 8.25 3.41 -10.46
C VAL A 10 9.04 2.53 -11.41
N VAL A 11 9.43 1.36 -10.95
CA VAL A 11 10.19 0.39 -11.75
C VAL A 11 9.59 -0.99 -11.61
N LYS A 12 9.76 -1.79 -12.66
CA LYS A 12 9.52 -3.22 -12.60
C LYS A 12 10.59 -3.85 -11.71
N TRP A 13 10.17 -4.49 -10.60
CA TRP A 13 11.09 -4.99 -9.62
C TRP A 13 11.86 -6.21 -10.15
N PRO A 14 13.21 -6.21 -10.09
CA PRO A 14 14.02 -7.28 -10.69
C PRO A 14 13.81 -8.63 -10.01
N ASP A 15 13.52 -8.65 -8.70
CA ASP A 15 13.28 -9.87 -7.94
C ASP A 15 11.87 -10.46 -8.18
N GLY A 16 11.11 -9.87 -9.11
CA GLY A 16 9.82 -10.37 -9.57
C GLY A 16 8.62 -9.83 -8.78
N TRP A 17 7.64 -10.69 -8.55
CA TRP A 17 6.34 -10.31 -8.01
C TRP A 17 6.29 -10.31 -6.48
N GLY A 18 5.74 -9.24 -5.90
CA GLY A 18 5.27 -9.20 -4.52
C GLY A 18 3.82 -9.66 -4.47
N VAL A 19 3.57 -10.89 -3.99
CA VAL A 19 2.24 -11.50 -3.95
C VAL A 19 1.97 -12.17 -2.61
N GLY A 20 0.69 -12.30 -2.26
CA GLY A 20 0.25 -12.93 -1.02
C GLY A 20 0.20 -11.97 0.17
N VAL A 21 -0.05 -12.53 1.36
CA VAL A 21 -0.15 -11.78 2.61
C VAL A 21 1.24 -11.46 3.14
N ARG A 22 1.53 -10.17 3.32
CA ARG A 22 2.82 -9.67 3.81
C ARG A 22 2.66 -8.70 4.98
N PRO A 23 3.63 -8.66 5.90
CA PRO A 23 3.68 -7.63 6.93
C PRO A 23 3.96 -6.27 6.28
N THR A 24 3.21 -5.27 6.73
CA THR A 24 3.36 -3.87 6.36
C THR A 24 3.54 -3.07 7.64
N ARG A 25 4.65 -2.37 7.77
CA ARG A 25 4.93 -1.49 8.91
C ARG A 25 4.45 -0.08 8.59
N PHE A 26 3.58 0.46 9.41
CA PHE A 26 3.20 1.87 9.38
C PHE A 26 4.13 2.65 10.30
N GLU A 27 5.03 3.43 9.72
CA GLU A 27 6.11 4.15 10.42
C GLU A 27 5.67 5.50 10.97
N ARG A 28 4.62 6.07 10.39
CA ARG A 28 4.08 7.36 10.78
C ARG A 28 2.60 7.43 10.43
N GLN A 29 1.85 8.04 11.32
CA GLN A 29 0.45 8.35 11.06
C GLN A 29 0.35 9.78 10.52
N PRO A 30 -0.22 9.98 9.32
CA PRO A 30 -0.41 11.33 8.78
C PRO A 30 -1.45 12.13 9.55
N VAL A 31 -2.18 11.53 10.48
CA VAL A 31 -3.24 12.17 11.25
C VAL A 31 -3.20 11.70 12.72
N ALA A 32 -3.01 12.68 13.61
CA ALA A 32 -3.05 12.46 15.05
C ALA A 32 -4.46 12.07 15.49
N LYS A 33 -4.77 10.79 15.57
CA LYS A 33 -5.98 10.11 16.08
C LYS A 33 -6.35 8.88 15.24
N ALA A 34 -5.45 8.38 14.41
CA ALA A 34 -5.70 7.14 13.70
C ALA A 34 -5.72 5.95 14.69
N GLU A 35 -6.53 4.94 14.38
CA GLU A 35 -6.64 3.74 15.22
C GLU A 35 -5.41 2.83 15.17
N LEU A 36 -4.47 3.09 14.23
CA LEU A 36 -3.20 2.38 14.15
C LEU A 36 -2.17 3.09 15.02
N PRO A 37 -1.53 2.42 15.96
CA PRO A 37 -0.39 2.98 16.70
C PRO A 37 0.81 3.21 15.75
N ASP A 38 1.68 4.15 16.10
CA ASP A 38 2.96 4.31 15.41
C ASP A 38 3.74 2.99 15.45
N ASP A 39 4.46 2.69 14.38
CA ASP A 39 5.18 1.42 14.19
C ASP A 39 4.28 0.16 14.17
N ALA A 40 2.97 0.31 13.95
CA ALA A 40 2.09 -0.83 13.81
C ALA A 40 2.50 -1.71 12.62
N VAL A 41 2.57 -3.01 12.84
CA VAL A 41 2.76 -4.00 11.79
C VAL A 41 1.43 -4.69 11.52
N VAL A 42 0.91 -4.48 10.32
CA VAL A 42 -0.36 -5.06 9.85
C VAL A 42 -0.10 -6.02 8.68
N LYS A 43 -1.01 -6.95 8.46
CA LYS A 43 -0.97 -7.92 7.37
C LYS A 43 -1.91 -7.49 6.26
N LEU A 44 -1.35 -7.20 5.08
CA LEU A 44 -2.09 -6.87 3.87
C LEU A 44 -1.78 -7.84 2.75
N ILE A 45 -2.69 -7.95 1.79
CA ILE A 45 -2.46 -8.68 0.54
C ILE A 45 -1.69 -7.76 -0.41
N TYR A 46 -0.67 -8.31 -1.07
CA TYR A 46 0.12 -7.67 -2.11
C TYR A 46 -0.08 -8.38 -3.44
N PHE A 47 -0.06 -7.62 -4.53
CA PHE A 47 -0.19 -8.18 -5.87
C PHE A 47 0.41 -7.22 -6.90
N HIS A 48 1.74 -7.12 -6.94
CA HIS A 48 2.43 -6.19 -7.81
C HIS A 48 3.81 -6.70 -8.24
N GLN A 49 4.29 -6.22 -9.37
CA GLN A 49 5.69 -6.32 -9.79
C GLN A 49 6.34 -4.94 -9.88
N ASP A 50 5.55 -3.92 -10.25
CA ASP A 50 6.04 -2.56 -10.30
C ASP A 50 6.05 -1.96 -8.89
N GLN A 51 7.15 -1.29 -8.54
CA GLN A 51 7.33 -0.68 -7.22
C GLN A 51 7.73 0.77 -7.34
N VAL A 52 7.24 1.58 -6.42
CA VAL A 52 7.79 2.90 -6.14
C VAL A 52 9.15 2.72 -5.47
N ILE A 53 10.21 3.26 -6.08
CA ILE A 53 11.58 3.21 -5.53
C ILE A 53 12.08 4.57 -5.08
N ARG A 54 11.34 5.62 -5.39
CA ARG A 54 11.62 6.99 -4.99
C ARG A 54 10.32 7.76 -4.92
N LEU A 55 10.07 8.36 -3.77
CA LEU A 55 8.88 9.19 -3.56
C LEU A 55 8.90 10.46 -4.42
N PRO A 56 7.72 10.97 -4.81
CA PRO A 56 7.59 12.31 -5.38
C PRO A 56 8.11 13.37 -4.41
N GLU A 57 8.49 14.53 -4.94
CA GLU A 57 8.84 15.68 -4.13
C GLU A 57 7.66 16.08 -3.23
N GLY A 58 7.94 16.33 -1.97
CA GLY A 58 6.93 16.67 -0.96
C GLY A 58 6.12 15.49 -0.44
N ALA A 59 6.39 14.25 -0.90
CA ALA A 59 5.77 13.07 -0.32
C ALA A 59 6.46 12.65 0.98
N GLU A 60 5.65 12.13 1.91
CA GLU A 60 6.12 11.53 3.15
C GLU A 60 5.79 10.05 3.17
N ARG A 61 6.80 9.20 3.42
CA ARG A 61 6.59 7.76 3.60
C ARG A 61 5.77 7.52 4.87
N VAL A 62 4.76 6.66 4.77
CA VAL A 62 3.92 6.24 5.90
C VAL A 62 3.97 4.74 6.13
N ALA A 63 4.38 3.95 5.13
CA ALA A 63 4.46 2.51 5.27
C ALA A 63 5.62 1.90 4.48
N SER A 64 6.17 0.81 5.01
CA SER A 64 7.18 -0.05 4.37
C SER A 64 6.83 -1.52 4.51
N SER A 65 7.41 -2.37 3.68
CA SER A 65 7.32 -3.83 3.78
C SER A 65 8.68 -4.47 3.48
N ASP A 66 8.79 -5.78 3.73
CA ASP A 66 10.00 -6.57 3.45
C ASP A 66 10.35 -6.66 1.95
N PHE A 67 9.40 -6.34 1.09
CA PHE A 67 9.53 -6.43 -0.37
C PHE A 67 9.47 -5.05 -1.07
N CYS A 68 8.93 -4.04 -0.42
CA CYS A 68 8.75 -2.70 -0.97
C CYS A 68 9.01 -1.65 0.12
N ASP A 69 10.12 -0.93 0.02
CA ASP A 69 10.50 0.09 1.01
C ASP A 69 9.49 1.25 1.02
N GLU A 70 8.98 1.65 -0.14
CA GLU A 70 7.99 2.72 -0.29
C GLU A 70 6.57 2.13 -0.42
N ALA A 71 6.17 1.27 0.56
CA ALA A 71 4.89 0.58 0.53
C ALA A 71 3.68 1.48 0.77
N GLY A 72 3.89 2.70 1.25
CA GLY A 72 2.85 3.72 1.37
C GLY A 72 3.42 5.11 1.59
N PHE A 73 2.76 6.10 1.03
CA PHE A 73 3.12 7.50 1.19
C PHE A 73 1.91 8.43 1.11
N THR A 74 2.08 9.63 1.62
CA THR A 74 1.11 10.73 1.52
C THR A 74 1.72 11.92 0.81
N LEU A 75 0.85 12.76 0.24
CA LEU A 75 1.21 14.06 -0.32
C LEU A 75 0.35 15.15 0.32
N CYS A 76 1.01 16.24 0.68
CA CYS A 76 0.37 17.46 1.13
C CYS A 76 0.07 18.39 -0.03
N THR A 77 -1.01 19.11 0.08
CA THR A 77 -1.25 20.30 -0.74
C THR A 77 -0.43 21.47 -0.21
N THR A 78 -0.38 22.58 -0.97
CA THR A 78 0.40 23.77 -0.62
C THR A 78 0.01 24.40 0.73
N ASP A 79 -1.20 24.14 1.21
CA ASP A 79 -1.70 24.58 2.52
C ASP A 79 -1.41 23.57 3.66
N GLY A 80 -0.60 22.54 3.39
CA GLY A 80 -0.17 21.55 4.38
C GLY A 80 -1.22 20.49 4.74
N VAL A 81 -2.33 20.41 4.00
CA VAL A 81 -3.33 19.36 4.19
C VAL A 81 -2.95 18.13 3.37
N GLN A 82 -2.80 17.00 4.04
CA GLN A 82 -2.59 15.72 3.36
C GLN A 82 -3.88 15.26 2.68
N THR A 83 -3.86 15.14 1.36
CA THR A 83 -5.03 14.83 0.55
C THR A 83 -4.84 13.63 -0.36
N VAL A 84 -3.61 13.14 -0.49
CA VAL A 84 -3.29 11.94 -1.27
C VAL A 84 -2.72 10.89 -0.33
N LEU A 85 -3.24 9.68 -0.43
CA LEU A 85 -2.73 8.49 0.24
C LEU A 85 -2.53 7.39 -0.80
N CYS A 86 -1.31 6.87 -0.88
CA CYS A 86 -0.96 5.75 -1.74
C CYS A 86 -0.52 4.57 -0.89
N LEU A 87 -0.99 3.38 -1.22
CA LEU A 87 -0.58 2.12 -0.62
C LEU A 87 -0.24 1.12 -1.72
N GLN A 88 0.80 0.34 -1.52
CA GLN A 88 1.17 -0.77 -2.41
C GLN A 88 0.41 -2.05 -2.05
N GLY A 89 0.11 -2.23 -0.77
CA GLY A 89 -0.76 -3.30 -0.28
C GLY A 89 -2.23 -2.98 -0.55
N HIS A 90 -3.04 -4.03 -0.66
CA HIS A 90 -4.45 -4.00 -1.05
C HIS A 90 -5.37 -4.34 0.12
N PRO A 91 -5.82 -3.37 0.93
CA PRO A 91 -6.80 -3.64 1.99
C PRO A 91 -8.18 -4.05 1.44
N GLU A 92 -8.47 -3.76 0.17
CA GLU A 92 -9.71 -4.12 -0.52
C GLU A 92 -9.74 -5.57 -1.04
N PHE A 93 -8.60 -6.27 -1.06
CA PHE A 93 -8.53 -7.63 -1.57
C PHE A 93 -8.90 -8.65 -0.48
N ASP A 94 -9.62 -9.69 -0.91
CA ASP A 94 -9.84 -10.91 -0.12
C ASP A 94 -9.08 -12.12 -0.67
N ALA A 95 -9.10 -13.23 0.06
CA ALA A 95 -8.40 -14.44 -0.34
C ALA A 95 -8.97 -15.08 -1.62
N GLY A 96 -10.28 -14.99 -1.83
CA GLY A 96 -10.94 -15.56 -3.01
C GLY A 96 -10.54 -14.83 -4.28
N TYR A 97 -10.65 -13.49 -4.26
CA TYR A 97 -10.22 -12.65 -5.37
C TYR A 97 -8.72 -12.82 -5.67
N SER A 98 -7.89 -12.83 -4.64
CA SER A 98 -6.44 -12.98 -4.79
C SER A 98 -6.06 -14.35 -5.35
N THR A 99 -6.79 -15.40 -4.99
CA THR A 99 -6.59 -16.74 -5.56
C THR A 99 -6.90 -16.75 -7.05
N ALA A 100 -8.03 -16.17 -7.46
CA ALA A 100 -8.39 -16.08 -8.88
C ALA A 100 -7.37 -15.28 -9.70
N LEU A 101 -6.84 -14.18 -9.14
CA LEU A 101 -5.76 -13.43 -9.78
C LEU A 101 -4.49 -14.26 -9.93
N LEU A 102 -4.06 -14.98 -8.89
CA LEU A 102 -2.89 -15.86 -8.94
C LEU A 102 -3.04 -16.93 -10.02
N ASP A 103 -4.25 -17.52 -10.16
CA ASP A 103 -4.54 -18.51 -11.21
C ASP A 103 -4.34 -17.92 -12.62
N SER A 104 -4.77 -16.66 -12.80
CA SER A 104 -4.72 -15.99 -14.11
C SER A 104 -3.31 -15.61 -14.57
N ILE A 105 -2.36 -15.45 -13.62
CA ILE A 105 -0.99 -14.99 -13.93
C ILE A 105 0.11 -15.89 -13.40
N GLU A 106 -0.18 -17.11 -12.99
CA GLU A 106 0.80 -18.05 -12.43
C GLU A 106 2.05 -18.19 -13.33
N SER A 107 1.86 -18.24 -14.65
CA SER A 107 2.95 -18.33 -15.62
C SER A 107 3.91 -17.12 -15.56
N LYS A 108 3.44 -15.96 -15.11
CA LYS A 108 4.24 -14.73 -14.96
C LYS A 108 4.88 -14.61 -13.58
N VAL A 109 4.18 -15.10 -12.55
CA VAL A 109 4.64 -15.06 -11.14
C VAL A 109 5.66 -16.15 -10.85
N GLY A 110 5.47 -17.32 -11.46
CA GLY A 110 6.25 -18.54 -11.22
C GLY A 110 5.62 -19.44 -10.17
N THR A 111 5.75 -20.76 -10.37
CA THR A 111 5.03 -21.78 -9.59
C THR A 111 5.35 -21.74 -8.09
N ASP A 112 6.62 -21.63 -7.71
CA ASP A 112 7.01 -21.63 -6.28
C ASP A 112 6.47 -20.41 -5.55
N ARG A 113 6.56 -19.23 -6.19
CA ARG A 113 6.06 -17.98 -5.62
C ARG A 113 4.54 -17.99 -5.52
N THR A 114 3.85 -18.50 -6.53
CA THR A 114 2.39 -18.68 -6.52
C THR A 114 1.96 -19.62 -5.40
N LYS A 115 2.65 -20.75 -5.22
CA LYS A 115 2.37 -21.70 -4.14
C LYS A 115 2.55 -21.07 -2.76
N ALA A 116 3.63 -20.34 -2.54
CA ALA A 116 3.87 -19.62 -1.29
C ALA A 116 2.82 -18.53 -1.03
N ALA A 117 2.45 -17.77 -2.07
CA ALA A 117 1.40 -16.75 -1.98
C ALA A 117 0.05 -17.37 -1.59
N ARG A 118 -0.38 -18.46 -2.25
CA ARG A 118 -1.62 -19.20 -1.90
C ARG A 118 -1.62 -19.66 -0.46
N ALA A 119 -0.53 -20.24 0.02
CA ALA A 119 -0.42 -20.68 1.41
C ALA A 119 -0.57 -19.49 2.38
N SER A 120 -0.06 -18.31 2.02
CA SER A 120 -0.17 -17.13 2.85
C SER A 120 -1.61 -16.57 2.94
N LEU A 121 -2.46 -16.78 1.92
CA LEU A 121 -3.85 -16.31 1.90
C LEU A 121 -4.74 -16.98 2.97
N ALA A 122 -4.30 -18.06 3.58
CA ALA A 122 -4.97 -18.65 4.75
C ALA A 122 -4.81 -17.81 6.03
N LYS A 123 -3.87 -16.85 6.05
CA LYS A 123 -3.66 -15.96 7.19
C LYS A 123 -4.71 -14.87 7.23
N LYS A 124 -5.18 -14.54 8.45
CA LYS A 124 -6.06 -13.39 8.65
C LYS A 124 -5.30 -12.11 8.28
N THR A 125 -5.95 -11.23 7.53
CA THR A 125 -5.47 -9.89 7.21
C THR A 125 -6.03 -8.85 8.17
N ASP A 126 -5.40 -7.68 8.21
CA ASP A 126 -5.83 -6.53 8.99
C ASP A 126 -6.54 -5.48 8.11
N SER A 127 -7.13 -5.94 7.00
CA SER A 127 -7.77 -5.09 5.97
C SER A 127 -8.83 -4.15 6.55
N THR A 128 -9.68 -4.64 7.47
CA THR A 128 -10.72 -3.82 8.12
C THR A 128 -10.12 -2.69 8.95
N LEU A 129 -9.04 -2.96 9.68
CA LEU A 129 -8.34 -1.94 10.47
C LEU A 129 -7.75 -0.86 9.57
N VAL A 130 -7.08 -1.26 8.49
CA VAL A 130 -6.49 -0.32 7.52
C VAL A 130 -7.57 0.46 6.77
N ALA A 131 -8.69 -0.15 6.41
CA ALA A 131 -9.83 0.55 5.82
C ALA A 131 -10.42 1.62 6.75
N GLY A 132 -10.52 1.34 8.05
CA GLY A 132 -10.91 2.31 9.07
C GLY A 132 -9.96 3.50 9.13
N TRP A 133 -8.66 3.24 9.10
CA TRP A 133 -7.62 4.28 9.06
C TRP A 133 -7.69 5.14 7.78
N ILE A 134 -7.90 4.52 6.61
CA ILE A 134 -8.09 5.25 5.35
C ILE A 134 -9.31 6.16 5.42
N LYS A 135 -10.43 5.67 5.96
CA LYS A 135 -11.63 6.48 6.18
C LYS A 135 -11.36 7.69 7.06
N GLN A 136 -10.65 7.52 8.18
CA GLN A 136 -10.27 8.62 9.07
C GLN A 136 -9.38 9.62 8.37
N PHE A 137 -8.39 9.17 7.60
CA PHE A 137 -7.50 10.04 6.81
C PHE A 137 -8.31 10.99 5.93
N PHE A 138 -9.22 10.48 5.12
CA PHE A 138 -10.04 11.29 4.24
C PHE A 138 -11.07 12.15 4.98
N THR A 139 -11.63 11.67 6.08
CA THR A 139 -12.54 12.45 6.92
C THR A 139 -11.85 13.71 7.46
N ILE A 140 -10.63 13.56 8.00
CA ILE A 140 -9.86 14.69 8.54
C ILE A 140 -9.41 15.64 7.43
N ALA A 141 -8.99 15.11 6.28
CA ALA A 141 -8.63 15.92 5.13
C ALA A 141 -9.82 16.78 4.65
N ALA A 142 -11.01 16.18 4.57
CA ALA A 142 -12.24 16.88 4.20
C ALA A 142 -12.62 17.97 5.20
N GLN A 143 -12.54 17.67 6.51
CA GLN A 143 -12.81 18.66 7.57
C GLN A 143 -11.85 19.86 7.50
N ARG A 144 -10.55 19.62 7.33
CA ARG A 144 -9.54 20.67 7.22
C ARG A 144 -9.73 21.53 5.97
N ARG A 145 -10.32 20.96 4.93
CA ARG A 145 -10.66 21.66 3.68
C ARG A 145 -12.03 22.35 3.72
N GLY A 146 -12.83 22.13 4.75
CA GLY A 146 -14.21 22.60 4.81
C GLY A 146 -15.16 21.92 3.81
N TRP A 147 -14.80 20.70 3.37
CA TRP A 147 -15.61 19.91 2.43
C TRP A 147 -16.64 19.02 3.14
N ALA A 148 -16.47 18.78 4.41
CA ALA A 148 -17.44 18.01 5.21
C ALA A 148 -18.63 18.91 5.53
N ALA A 149 -19.81 18.50 5.11
CA ALA A 149 -21.07 19.09 5.52
C ALA A 149 -21.42 18.67 6.95
#